data_eb244bf239c36ab459c10434dede9234
#
_entry.id   eb244bf239c36ab459c10434dede9234
#
_cell.length_a   1.000
_cell.length_b   1.000
_cell.length_c   1.000
_cell.angle_alpha   90.00
_cell.angle_beta   90.00
_cell.angle_gamma   90.00
#
_symmetry.space_group_name_H-M   'P 1'
#
loop_
_entity.id
_entity.type
_entity.pdbx_description
1 polymer ?
#
loop_
_entity_poly.entity_id
_entity_poly.type
_entity_poly.pdbx_seq_one_letter_code
_entity_poly.pdbx_strand_id
1 'polypeptide(L)'
;MSTSLFEIQGTNKDVLIVTFGGCMSKVGRIPPFEFLNTLTKWFPDFDKKFYIDLHQCWYHKGIQGISTNIAETKTYLEGIINGYKKVLFIGNSAGGYAAILFGSLLHVQSVLAFVPQTILSNTNLEIKYRNLKNIMNTTTKYYLYGDTTVKNIHDHHHVSHIENVRNFQNVQAIYKDGISLQEMRDSGELQTVIVNILDQPAFP
;
A
#
# COMPACT_ATOMS: atom_id res chain seq x y z
N MET A 1 -20.86 -11.84 8.54
CA MET A 1 -20.40 -11.05 7.37
C MET A 1 -18.91 -10.80 7.55
N SER A 2 -18.11 -11.04 6.52
CA SER A 2 -16.67 -10.69 6.58
C SER A 2 -16.53 -9.18 6.58
N THR A 3 -15.74 -8.63 7.50
CA THR A 3 -15.44 -7.19 7.51
C THR A 3 -14.25 -6.91 6.58
N SER A 4 -14.34 -5.84 5.80
CA SER A 4 -13.25 -5.37 4.93
C SER A 4 -12.37 -4.30 5.58
N LEU A 5 -12.70 -3.91 6.80
CA LEU A 5 -12.02 -2.87 7.58
C LEU A 5 -11.80 -3.34 9.01
N PHE A 6 -10.60 -3.08 9.53
CA PHE A 6 -10.26 -3.12 10.95
C PHE A 6 -9.57 -1.82 11.36
N GLU A 7 -9.90 -1.27 12.52
CA GLU A 7 -9.38 0.00 12.99
C GLU A 7 -8.82 -0.11 14.41
N ILE A 8 -7.74 0.61 14.65
CA ILE A 8 -7.13 0.80 15.97
C ILE A 8 -6.93 2.29 16.18
N GLN A 9 -7.47 2.80 17.27
CA GLN A 9 -7.25 4.18 17.69
C GLN A 9 -6.08 4.23 18.65
N GLY A 10 -5.12 5.07 18.35
CA GLY A 10 -3.99 5.39 19.22
C GLY A 10 -4.22 6.67 20.02
N THR A 11 -3.23 7.07 20.79
CA THR A 11 -3.20 8.31 21.57
C THR A 11 -2.61 9.49 20.79
N ASN A 12 -1.71 9.22 19.86
CA ASN A 12 -1.10 10.22 18.97
C ASN A 12 -1.99 10.42 17.72
N LYS A 13 -2.69 11.53 17.69
CA LYS A 13 -3.61 11.90 16.59
C LYS A 13 -2.92 12.60 15.41
N ASP A 14 -1.62 12.78 15.45
CA ASP A 14 -0.86 13.39 14.36
C ASP A 14 -0.48 12.38 13.27
N VAL A 15 -0.46 11.08 13.58
CA VAL A 15 0.03 10.02 12.70
C VAL A 15 -1.05 8.99 12.40
N LEU A 16 -1.27 8.74 11.11
CA LEU A 16 -2.13 7.67 10.61
C LEU A 16 -1.33 6.70 9.75
N ILE A 17 -1.44 5.40 10.06
CA ILE A 17 -0.96 4.33 9.19
C ILE A 17 -2.16 3.61 8.57
N VAL A 18 -2.20 3.53 7.25
CA VAL A 18 -3.22 2.79 6.50
C VAL A 18 -2.58 1.63 5.78
N THR A 19 -3.14 0.44 5.92
CA THR A 19 -2.66 -0.73 5.18
C THR A 19 -3.71 -1.26 4.22
N PHE A 20 -3.24 -1.75 3.08
CA PHE A 20 -4.05 -2.42 2.07
C PHE A 20 -3.56 -3.86 1.92
N GLY A 21 -4.44 -4.83 2.15
CA GLY A 21 -4.13 -6.24 1.95
C GLY A 21 -4.01 -6.62 0.49
N GLY A 22 -3.12 -7.57 0.19
CA GLY A 22 -2.95 -8.14 -1.14
C GLY A 22 -4.05 -9.14 -1.50
N CYS A 23 -4.04 -9.62 -2.75
CA CYS A 23 -4.90 -10.71 -3.19
C CYS A 23 -4.40 -12.05 -2.64
N MET A 24 -5.35 -12.95 -2.36
CA MET A 24 -5.04 -14.33 -1.98
C MET A 24 -4.76 -15.18 -3.22
N SER A 25 -3.76 -16.05 -3.16
CA SER A 25 -3.45 -17.00 -4.22
C SER A 25 -4.50 -18.11 -4.39
N LYS A 26 -5.39 -18.31 -3.40
CA LYS A 26 -6.44 -19.34 -3.42
C LYS A 26 -7.81 -18.70 -3.45
N VAL A 27 -8.59 -19.03 -4.47
CA VAL A 27 -9.99 -18.63 -4.62
C VAL A 27 -10.79 -19.09 -3.40
N GLY A 28 -11.68 -18.22 -2.90
CA GLY A 28 -12.56 -18.51 -1.78
C GLY A 28 -12.01 -18.32 -0.39
N ARG A 29 -10.73 -17.88 -0.24
CA ARG A 29 -10.19 -17.47 1.05
C ARG A 29 -10.34 -15.96 1.25
N ILE A 30 -10.63 -15.57 2.51
CA ILE A 30 -10.64 -14.16 2.90
C ILE A 30 -9.19 -13.70 3.08
N PRO A 31 -8.76 -12.61 2.41
CA PRO A 31 -7.45 -12.03 2.64
C PRO A 31 -7.26 -11.64 4.10
N PRO A 32 -6.06 -11.80 4.68
CA PRO A 32 -5.78 -11.33 6.03
C PRO A 32 -5.66 -9.80 6.04
N PHE A 33 -5.89 -9.19 7.21
CA PHE A 33 -5.44 -7.83 7.46
C PHE A 33 -3.91 -7.84 7.62
N GLU A 34 -3.21 -7.61 6.51
CA GLU A 34 -1.74 -7.60 6.50
C GLU A 34 -1.20 -6.52 7.44
N PHE A 35 -0.07 -6.82 8.08
CA PHE A 35 0.61 -5.95 9.06
C PHE A 35 -0.15 -5.72 10.38
N LEU A 36 -1.37 -6.24 10.59
CA LEU A 36 -2.19 -5.94 11.75
C LEU A 36 -1.43 -6.16 13.09
N ASN A 37 -1.00 -7.39 13.35
CA ASN A 37 -0.34 -7.73 14.61
C ASN A 37 1.00 -6.98 14.79
N THR A 38 1.73 -6.80 13.69
CA THR A 38 3.03 -6.16 13.68
C THR A 38 2.92 -4.67 14.02
N LEU A 39 2.07 -3.93 13.32
CA LEU A 39 1.91 -2.50 13.53
C LEU A 39 1.23 -2.19 14.88
N THR A 40 0.32 -3.05 15.32
CA THR A 40 -0.31 -2.90 16.64
C THR A 40 0.71 -3.00 17.76
N LYS A 41 1.65 -3.94 17.64
CA LYS A 41 2.70 -4.15 18.65
C LYS A 41 3.74 -3.03 18.63
N TRP A 42 4.18 -2.59 17.43
CA TRP A 42 5.30 -1.66 17.31
C TRP A 42 4.92 -0.20 17.47
N PHE A 43 3.70 0.16 17.09
CA PHE A 43 3.22 1.54 17.09
C PHE A 43 1.88 1.66 17.84
N PRO A 44 1.81 1.29 19.13
CA PRO A 44 0.54 1.27 19.88
C PRO A 44 -0.14 2.64 19.92
N ASP A 45 0.63 3.72 19.86
CA ASP A 45 0.14 5.09 20.01
C ASP A 45 -0.40 5.71 18.73
N PHE A 46 -0.19 5.11 17.54
CA PHE A 46 -0.65 5.67 16.28
C PHE A 46 -2.03 5.14 15.90
N ASP A 47 -2.82 5.98 15.23
CA ASP A 47 -4.05 5.53 14.58
C ASP A 47 -3.73 4.62 13.39
N LYS A 48 -4.46 3.52 13.26
CA LYS A 48 -4.25 2.53 12.20
C LYS A 48 -5.57 2.09 11.58
N LYS A 49 -5.57 1.96 10.25
CA LYS A 49 -6.69 1.40 9.49
C LYS A 49 -6.18 0.32 8.54
N PHE A 50 -6.85 -0.81 8.54
CA PHE A 50 -6.48 -2.00 7.77
C PHE A 50 -7.63 -2.32 6.83
N TYR A 51 -7.35 -2.30 5.53
CA TYR A 51 -8.33 -2.63 4.49
C TYR A 51 -7.97 -3.92 3.78
N ILE A 52 -8.98 -4.68 3.37
CA ILE A 52 -8.84 -5.85 2.49
C ILE A 52 -9.77 -5.73 1.29
N ASP A 53 -9.28 -6.18 0.14
CA ASP A 53 -10.07 -6.28 -1.10
C ASP A 53 -10.75 -7.65 -1.16
N LEU A 54 -11.99 -7.74 -0.67
CA LEU A 54 -12.78 -8.97 -0.72
C LEU A 54 -13.19 -9.36 -2.15
N HIS A 55 -13.17 -8.40 -3.10
CA HIS A 55 -13.40 -8.67 -4.52
C HIS A 55 -12.15 -9.18 -5.24
N GLN A 56 -10.96 -9.09 -4.62
CA GLN A 56 -9.67 -9.50 -5.17
C GLN A 56 -9.42 -8.96 -6.59
N CYS A 57 -9.69 -7.67 -6.77
CA CYS A 57 -9.60 -6.97 -8.05
C CYS A 57 -8.83 -5.64 -7.95
N TRP A 58 -7.78 -5.60 -7.10
CA TRP A 58 -6.93 -4.42 -6.90
C TRP A 58 -7.73 -3.18 -6.48
N TYR A 59 -8.76 -3.38 -5.65
CA TYR A 59 -9.66 -2.32 -5.15
C TYR A 59 -10.44 -1.57 -6.22
N HIS A 60 -10.47 -2.05 -7.48
CA HIS A 60 -11.25 -1.42 -8.55
C HIS A 60 -12.77 -1.46 -8.31
N LYS A 61 -13.25 -2.43 -7.55
CA LYS A 61 -14.66 -2.52 -7.11
C LYS A 61 -14.88 -1.90 -5.73
N GLY A 62 -13.96 -1.05 -5.30
CA GLY A 62 -14.02 -0.41 -3.99
C GLY A 62 -13.71 -1.35 -2.82
N ILE A 63 -14.10 -0.93 -1.63
CA ILE A 63 -13.96 -1.66 -0.38
C ILE A 63 -15.37 -2.10 0.05
N GLN A 64 -15.63 -3.38 0.12
CA GLN A 64 -16.96 -3.93 0.39
C GLN A 64 -17.56 -3.34 1.68
N GLY A 65 -18.80 -2.85 1.59
CA GLY A 65 -19.50 -2.21 2.70
C GLY A 65 -19.12 -0.74 2.92
N ILE A 66 -18.15 -0.20 2.13
CA ILE A 66 -17.68 1.19 2.24
C ILE A 66 -17.85 1.91 0.89
N SER A 67 -17.42 1.30 -0.20
CA SER A 67 -17.39 1.90 -1.53
C SER A 67 -17.56 0.84 -2.61
N THR A 68 -17.89 1.26 -3.84
CA THR A 68 -18.16 0.37 -4.97
C THR A 68 -17.20 0.56 -6.14
N ASN A 69 -16.33 1.58 -6.08
CA ASN A 69 -15.37 1.92 -7.12
C ASN A 69 -14.20 2.74 -6.54
N ILE A 70 -13.18 3.01 -7.37
CA ILE A 70 -11.99 3.77 -6.97
C ILE A 70 -12.34 5.22 -6.55
N ALA A 71 -13.26 5.88 -7.24
CA ALA A 71 -13.62 7.27 -6.94
C ALA A 71 -14.29 7.40 -5.57
N GLU A 72 -15.23 6.52 -5.25
CA GLU A 72 -15.86 6.47 -3.92
C GLU A 72 -14.87 6.11 -2.83
N THR A 73 -13.96 5.15 -3.09
CA THR A 73 -12.88 4.80 -2.15
C THR A 73 -11.98 6.00 -1.89
N LYS A 74 -11.60 6.74 -2.95
CA LYS A 74 -10.81 7.97 -2.81
C LYS A 74 -11.52 8.96 -1.89
N THR A 75 -12.79 9.27 -2.16
CA THR A 75 -13.57 10.24 -1.35
C THR A 75 -13.69 9.80 0.11
N TYR A 76 -13.91 8.51 0.36
CA TYR A 76 -13.94 7.96 1.71
C TYR A 76 -12.59 8.13 2.42
N LEU A 77 -11.49 7.73 1.77
CA LEU A 77 -10.15 7.84 2.34
C LEU A 77 -9.73 9.30 2.56
N GLU A 78 -10.16 10.23 1.69
CA GLU A 78 -9.92 11.67 1.83
C GLU A 78 -10.49 12.20 3.17
N GLY A 79 -11.71 11.78 3.53
CA GLY A 79 -12.29 12.06 4.84
C GLY A 79 -11.51 11.45 6.00
N ILE A 80 -10.96 10.24 5.79
CA ILE A 80 -10.21 9.51 6.82
C ILE A 80 -8.86 10.17 7.12
N ILE A 81 -8.12 10.63 6.11
CA ILE A 81 -6.78 11.21 6.28
C ILE A 81 -6.81 12.67 6.76
N ASN A 82 -7.96 13.30 6.69
CA ASN A 82 -8.11 14.70 7.07
C ASN A 82 -7.77 14.90 8.55
N GLY A 83 -6.95 15.90 8.84
CA GLY A 83 -6.53 16.26 10.18
C GLY A 83 -5.26 15.60 10.69
N TYR A 84 -4.74 14.56 10.00
CA TYR A 84 -3.45 13.98 10.35
C TYR A 84 -2.30 14.78 9.72
N LYS A 85 -1.22 14.97 10.49
CA LYS A 85 0.00 15.63 10.00
C LYS A 85 0.88 14.70 9.17
N LYS A 86 0.85 13.40 9.51
CA LYS A 86 1.62 12.36 8.84
C LYS A 86 0.71 11.19 8.48
N VAL A 87 0.70 10.85 7.20
CA VAL A 87 -0.07 9.72 6.67
C VAL A 87 0.86 8.80 5.89
N LEU A 88 0.94 7.54 6.33
CA LEU A 88 1.69 6.50 5.67
C LEU A 88 0.75 5.41 5.14
N PHE A 89 0.77 5.16 3.83
CA PHE A 89 0.07 4.03 3.22
C PHE A 89 1.05 2.87 3.01
N ILE A 90 0.65 1.67 3.42
CA ILE A 90 1.48 0.46 3.30
C ILE A 90 0.72 -0.63 2.56
N GLY A 91 1.39 -1.38 1.70
CA GLY A 91 0.79 -2.54 1.06
C GLY A 91 1.79 -3.49 0.44
N ASN A 92 1.35 -4.73 0.23
CA ASN A 92 2.12 -5.79 -0.41
C ASN A 92 1.37 -6.27 -1.66
N SER A 93 2.07 -6.54 -2.76
CA SER A 93 1.47 -7.07 -3.99
C SER A 93 0.31 -6.18 -4.50
N ALA A 94 -0.90 -6.70 -4.61
CA ALA A 94 -2.10 -5.93 -4.95
C ALA A 94 -2.43 -4.84 -3.90
N GLY A 95 -2.08 -5.06 -2.63
CA GLY A 95 -2.15 -4.02 -1.61
C GLY A 95 -1.12 -2.91 -1.84
N GLY A 96 0.07 -3.27 -2.36
CA GLY A 96 1.09 -2.30 -2.79
C GLY A 96 0.60 -1.45 -3.96
N TYR A 97 -0.10 -2.05 -4.92
CA TYR A 97 -0.80 -1.30 -5.98
C TYR A 97 -1.78 -0.29 -5.37
N ALA A 98 -2.65 -0.73 -4.44
CA ALA A 98 -3.65 0.13 -3.82
C ALA A 98 -3.01 1.27 -3.01
N ALA A 99 -1.95 0.99 -2.26
CA ALA A 99 -1.21 1.99 -1.50
C ALA A 99 -0.65 3.08 -2.43
N ILE A 100 -0.06 2.70 -3.58
CA ILE A 100 0.44 3.65 -4.58
C ILE A 100 -0.72 4.41 -5.21
N LEU A 101 -1.79 3.72 -5.66
CA LEU A 101 -2.94 4.34 -6.32
C LEU A 101 -3.58 5.41 -5.42
N PHE A 102 -4.04 5.01 -4.24
CA PHE A 102 -4.73 5.94 -3.34
C PHE A 102 -3.78 6.96 -2.72
N GLY A 103 -2.54 6.58 -2.43
CA GLY A 103 -1.51 7.51 -1.99
C GLY A 103 -1.25 8.63 -3.01
N SER A 104 -1.23 8.28 -4.29
CA SER A 104 -1.08 9.24 -5.38
C SER A 104 -2.31 10.13 -5.55
N LEU A 105 -3.50 9.56 -5.54
CA LEU A 105 -4.76 10.31 -5.72
C LEU A 105 -5.07 11.27 -4.57
N LEU A 106 -4.55 10.98 -3.37
CA LEU A 106 -4.80 11.73 -2.13
C LEU A 106 -3.61 12.59 -1.70
N HIS A 107 -2.49 12.52 -2.42
CA HIS A 107 -1.28 13.25 -2.09
C HIS A 107 -0.80 12.99 -0.64
N VAL A 108 -0.86 11.73 -0.18
CA VAL A 108 -0.39 11.39 1.17
C VAL A 108 1.12 11.61 1.27
N GLN A 109 1.61 11.81 2.50
CA GLN A 109 3.03 12.09 2.71
C GLN A 109 3.93 10.96 2.18
N SER A 110 3.61 9.68 2.50
CA SER A 110 4.47 8.56 2.14
C SER A 110 3.68 7.29 1.80
N VAL A 111 4.27 6.51 0.90
CA VAL A 111 3.81 5.17 0.51
C VAL A 111 4.96 4.20 0.66
N LEU A 112 4.73 3.07 1.34
CA LEU A 112 5.63 1.94 1.44
C LEU A 112 4.99 0.73 0.77
N ALA A 113 5.56 0.26 -0.33
CA ALA A 113 4.99 -0.85 -1.09
C ALA A 113 6.02 -1.94 -1.35
N PHE A 114 5.63 -3.19 -1.06
CA PHE A 114 6.44 -4.38 -1.29
C PHE A 114 5.91 -5.11 -2.51
N VAL A 115 6.81 -5.43 -3.44
CA VAL A 115 6.52 -6.10 -4.72
C VAL A 115 5.22 -5.60 -5.39
N PRO A 116 5.02 -4.27 -5.48
CA PRO A 116 3.76 -3.71 -5.98
C PRO A 116 3.60 -3.99 -7.48
N GLN A 117 2.35 -4.14 -7.89
CA GLN A 117 1.98 -4.27 -9.30
C GLN A 117 1.66 -2.90 -9.87
N THR A 118 2.58 -2.25 -10.53
CA THR A 118 2.35 -0.89 -11.09
C THR A 118 1.71 -0.91 -12.47
N ILE A 119 1.66 -2.09 -13.12
CA ILE A 119 1.00 -2.30 -14.42
C ILE A 119 0.07 -3.50 -14.29
N LEU A 120 -1.20 -3.32 -14.62
CA LEU A 120 -2.21 -4.38 -14.62
C LEU A 120 -2.65 -4.70 -16.05
N SER A 121 -2.50 -5.97 -16.45
CA SER A 121 -2.90 -6.46 -17.77
C SER A 121 -4.38 -6.82 -17.88
N ASN A 122 -5.08 -6.94 -16.75
CA ASN A 122 -6.49 -7.34 -16.71
C ASN A 122 -7.38 -6.29 -17.40
N THR A 123 -8.04 -6.70 -18.49
CA THR A 123 -8.89 -5.82 -19.32
C THR A 123 -10.23 -5.45 -18.68
N ASN A 124 -10.65 -6.15 -17.64
CA ASN A 124 -11.89 -5.88 -16.90
C ASN A 124 -11.76 -4.76 -15.86
N LEU A 125 -10.54 -4.23 -15.68
CA LEU A 125 -10.28 -3.13 -14.77
C LEU A 125 -10.36 -1.78 -15.49
N GLU A 126 -10.61 -0.70 -14.73
CA GLU A 126 -10.65 0.64 -15.30
C GLU A 126 -9.32 1.01 -15.95
N ILE A 127 -9.34 1.29 -17.24
CA ILE A 127 -8.15 1.54 -18.08
C ILE A 127 -7.28 2.67 -17.52
N LYS A 128 -7.91 3.69 -16.95
CA LYS A 128 -7.23 4.86 -16.36
C LYS A 128 -6.23 4.49 -15.27
N TYR A 129 -6.53 3.42 -14.51
CA TYR A 129 -5.75 3.04 -13.33
C TYR A 129 -4.87 1.81 -13.57
N ARG A 130 -4.86 1.23 -14.78
CA ARG A 130 -4.04 0.04 -15.07
C ARG A 130 -2.54 0.30 -15.07
N ASN A 131 -2.11 1.53 -15.29
CA ASN A 131 -0.70 1.91 -15.21
C ASN A 131 -0.53 3.06 -14.24
N LEU A 132 0.02 2.77 -13.07
CA LEU A 132 0.19 3.73 -11.99
C LEU A 132 1.16 4.87 -12.34
N LYS A 133 2.05 4.68 -13.32
CA LYS A 133 2.91 5.75 -13.84
C LYS A 133 2.11 6.99 -14.26
N ASN A 134 0.89 6.80 -14.74
CA ASN A 134 0.01 7.90 -15.20
C ASN A 134 -0.74 8.58 -14.05
N ILE A 135 -0.66 8.04 -12.84
CA ILE A 135 -1.43 8.51 -11.67
C ILE A 135 -0.49 9.08 -10.59
N MET A 136 0.74 8.57 -10.51
CA MET A 136 1.70 9.01 -9.51
C MET A 136 1.95 10.52 -9.59
N ASN A 137 1.97 11.16 -8.43
CA ASN A 137 2.23 12.58 -8.26
C ASN A 137 3.67 12.84 -7.81
N THR A 138 4.06 14.09 -7.70
CA THR A 138 5.42 14.51 -7.29
C THR A 138 5.55 14.91 -5.81
N THR A 139 4.44 14.91 -5.05
CA THR A 139 4.43 15.35 -3.65
C THR A 139 4.46 14.19 -2.66
N THR A 140 3.98 13.01 -3.03
CA THR A 140 4.05 11.79 -2.21
C THR A 140 5.45 11.16 -2.32
N LYS A 141 6.07 10.75 -1.22
CA LYS A 141 7.30 9.93 -1.23
C LYS A 141 6.94 8.45 -1.37
N TYR A 142 7.55 7.77 -2.34
CA TYR A 142 7.30 6.35 -2.60
C TYR A 142 8.54 5.52 -2.28
N TYR A 143 8.42 4.57 -1.37
CA TYR A 143 9.45 3.57 -1.01
C TYR A 143 8.99 2.22 -1.56
N LEU A 144 9.61 1.78 -2.65
CA LEU A 144 9.14 0.63 -3.42
C LEU A 144 10.18 -0.50 -3.37
N TYR A 145 9.81 -1.61 -2.78
CA TYR A 145 10.66 -2.80 -2.65
C TYR A 145 10.40 -3.78 -3.79
N GLY A 146 11.43 -4.10 -4.57
CA GLY A 146 11.41 -5.06 -5.68
C GLY A 146 12.23 -6.31 -5.39
N ASP A 147 11.69 -7.47 -5.72
CA ASP A 147 12.34 -8.77 -5.56
C ASP A 147 13.11 -9.16 -6.82
N THR A 148 14.45 -9.23 -6.73
CA THR A 148 15.33 -9.57 -7.86
C THR A 148 15.38 -11.06 -8.16
N THR A 149 14.85 -11.92 -7.29
CA THR A 149 14.82 -13.37 -7.52
C THR A 149 13.71 -13.81 -8.47
N VAL A 150 12.68 -12.99 -8.66
CA VAL A 150 11.59 -13.25 -9.60
C VAL A 150 12.09 -12.99 -11.03
N LYS A 151 12.32 -14.05 -11.79
CA LYS A 151 12.94 -13.98 -13.14
C LYS A 151 11.93 -13.91 -14.29
N ASN A 152 10.70 -14.37 -14.07
CA ASN A 152 9.67 -14.33 -15.10
C ASN A 152 9.13 -12.91 -15.24
N ILE A 153 9.37 -12.26 -16.38
CA ILE A 153 8.90 -10.88 -16.65
C ILE A 153 7.39 -10.73 -16.64
N HIS A 154 6.66 -11.83 -16.82
CA HIS A 154 5.18 -11.83 -16.75
C HIS A 154 4.65 -12.11 -15.35
N ASP A 155 5.53 -12.34 -14.38
CA ASP A 155 5.12 -12.49 -12.97
C ASP A 155 4.69 -11.14 -12.39
N HIS A 156 3.64 -11.18 -11.62
CA HIS A 156 3.06 -10.00 -10.96
C HIS A 156 4.00 -9.33 -9.95
N HIS A 157 5.06 -10.00 -9.54
CA HIS A 157 6.05 -9.49 -8.57
C HIS A 157 7.41 -9.20 -9.21
N HIS A 158 7.52 -9.33 -10.54
CA HIS A 158 8.77 -9.04 -11.25
C HIS A 158 9.18 -7.58 -11.09
N VAL A 159 10.48 -7.32 -11.01
CA VAL A 159 11.06 -5.96 -10.82
C VAL A 159 10.65 -4.95 -11.90
N SER A 160 10.18 -5.40 -13.07
CA SER A 160 9.66 -4.52 -14.12
C SER A 160 8.56 -3.57 -13.65
N HIS A 161 7.83 -3.96 -12.62
CA HIS A 161 6.83 -3.08 -11.99
C HIS A 161 7.47 -1.88 -11.30
N ILE A 162 8.61 -2.06 -10.63
CA ILE A 162 9.39 -0.96 -10.04
C ILE A 162 10.06 -0.14 -11.14
N GLU A 163 10.66 -0.79 -12.14
CA GLU A 163 11.31 -0.15 -13.28
C GLU A 163 10.37 0.78 -14.05
N ASN A 164 9.07 0.46 -14.12
CA ASN A 164 8.05 1.30 -14.73
C ASN A 164 7.98 2.71 -14.13
N VAL A 165 8.27 2.84 -12.84
CA VAL A 165 8.07 4.08 -12.06
C VAL A 165 9.33 4.63 -11.40
N ARG A 166 10.46 3.94 -11.44
CA ARG A 166 11.69 4.31 -10.71
C ARG A 166 12.26 5.69 -11.08
N ASN A 167 11.93 6.20 -12.25
CA ASN A 167 12.48 7.46 -12.75
C ASN A 167 11.80 8.71 -12.16
N PHE A 168 10.75 8.57 -11.36
CA PHE A 168 10.21 9.71 -10.62
C PHE A 168 11.18 10.10 -9.50
N GLN A 169 11.45 11.40 -9.35
CA GLN A 169 12.40 11.92 -8.36
C GLN A 169 12.02 11.62 -6.90
N ASN A 170 10.76 11.43 -6.65
CA ASN A 170 10.18 11.10 -5.34
C ASN A 170 9.97 9.59 -5.12
N VAL A 171 10.50 8.75 -6.00
CA VAL A 171 10.53 7.28 -5.86
C VAL A 171 11.90 6.83 -5.40
N GLN A 172 11.94 6.14 -4.27
CA GLN A 172 13.08 5.37 -3.82
C GLN A 172 12.83 3.89 -4.14
N ALA A 173 13.45 3.39 -5.21
CA ALA A 173 13.41 1.99 -5.58
C ALA A 173 14.47 1.22 -4.78
N ILE A 174 14.05 0.15 -4.08
CA ILE A 174 14.90 -0.67 -3.22
C ILE A 174 14.80 -2.11 -3.73
N TYR A 175 15.92 -2.69 -4.12
CA TYR A 175 15.98 -4.04 -4.67
C TYR A 175 16.60 -4.99 -3.66
N LYS A 176 15.98 -6.16 -3.47
CA LYS A 176 16.47 -7.22 -2.58
C LYS A 176 16.41 -8.57 -3.27
N ASP A 177 17.34 -9.45 -2.92
CA ASP A 177 17.36 -10.86 -3.35
C ASP A 177 16.41 -11.67 -2.46
N GLY A 178 15.16 -11.78 -2.89
CA GLY A 178 14.06 -12.31 -2.09
C GLY A 178 13.47 -11.29 -1.12
N ILE A 179 12.16 -11.15 -1.14
CA ILE A 179 11.42 -10.33 -0.18
C ILE A 179 10.53 -11.21 0.66
N SER A 180 10.90 -11.35 1.93
CA SER A 180 10.10 -11.99 2.97
C SER A 180 9.72 -10.97 4.02
N LEU A 181 8.45 -10.55 4.03
CA LEU A 181 7.94 -9.64 5.06
C LEU A 181 8.05 -10.24 6.46
N GLN A 182 8.01 -11.57 6.58
CA GLN A 182 8.23 -12.26 7.84
C GLN A 182 9.67 -12.10 8.33
N GLU A 183 10.65 -12.32 7.46
CA GLU A 183 12.07 -12.15 7.81
C GLU A 183 12.39 -10.69 8.12
N MET A 184 11.89 -9.75 7.33
CA MET A 184 12.05 -8.32 7.60
C MET A 184 11.43 -7.90 8.94
N ARG A 185 10.30 -8.51 9.32
CA ARG A 185 9.69 -8.30 10.63
C ARG A 185 10.55 -8.87 11.74
N ASP A 186 11.00 -10.12 11.60
CA ASP A 186 11.69 -10.86 12.65
C ASP A 186 13.11 -10.32 12.88
N SER A 187 13.74 -9.77 11.84
CA SER A 187 15.03 -9.05 11.93
C SER A 187 14.93 -7.60 12.46
N GLY A 188 13.72 -7.03 12.55
CA GLY A 188 13.51 -5.62 12.90
C GLY A 188 13.70 -4.64 11.73
N GLU A 189 14.09 -5.11 10.55
CA GLU A 189 14.28 -4.25 9.36
C GLU A 189 13.00 -3.50 9.00
N LEU A 190 11.85 -4.20 9.00
CA LEU A 190 10.57 -3.59 8.66
C LEU A 190 10.19 -2.45 9.62
N GLN A 191 10.47 -2.63 10.93
CA GLN A 191 10.23 -1.58 11.92
C GLN A 191 11.13 -0.36 11.67
N THR A 192 12.42 -0.60 11.43
CA THR A 192 13.40 0.46 11.13
C THR A 192 12.99 1.26 9.89
N VAL A 193 12.56 0.60 8.82
CA VAL A 193 12.08 1.25 7.60
C VAL A 193 10.88 2.15 7.89
N ILE A 194 9.87 1.66 8.61
CA ILE A 194 8.67 2.43 8.94
C ILE A 194 9.01 3.65 9.82
N VAL A 195 9.84 3.47 10.85
CA VAL A 195 10.31 4.57 11.71
C VAL A 195 11.01 5.64 10.87
N ASN A 196 11.98 5.25 10.04
CA ASN A 196 12.73 6.18 9.19
C ASN A 196 11.83 6.96 8.24
N ILE A 197 10.76 6.35 7.70
CA ILE A 197 9.79 7.02 6.84
C ILE A 197 8.97 8.05 7.65
N LEU A 198 8.51 7.66 8.84
CA LEU A 198 7.69 8.54 9.69
C LEU A 198 8.49 9.69 10.30
N ASP A 199 9.81 9.54 10.49
CA ASP A 199 10.68 10.58 11.03
C ASP A 199 11.07 11.63 9.98
N GLN A 200 10.84 11.36 8.69
CA GLN A 200 11.10 12.34 7.64
C GLN A 200 10.17 13.56 7.77
N PRO A 201 10.68 14.78 7.53
CA PRO A 201 9.82 15.95 7.47
C PRO A 201 8.79 15.79 6.34
N ALA A 202 7.60 16.35 6.54
CA ALA A 202 6.65 16.52 5.46
C ALA A 202 7.31 17.30 4.31
N PHE A 203 6.93 17.01 3.08
CA PHE A 203 7.35 17.85 1.95
C PHE A 203 6.86 19.28 2.19
N PRO A 204 7.70 20.29 1.88
CA PRO A 204 7.30 21.68 1.98
C PRO A 204 6.16 22.01 1.02
#